data_994cdad4b1e7ce0d294b35263c4f5a41
#
_entry.id   994cdad4b1e7ce0d294b35263c4f5a41
#
_cell.length_a   1.000
_cell.length_b   1.000
_cell.length_c   1.000
_cell.angle_alpha   90.00
_cell.angle_beta   90.00
_cell.angle_gamma   90.00
#
_symmetry.space_group_name_H-M   'P 1'
#
loop_
_entity.id
_entity.type
_entity.pdbx_description
1 polymer ?
#
loop_
_entity_poly.entity_id
_entity_poly.type
_entity_poly.pdbx_seq_one_letter_code
_entity_poly.pdbx_strand_id
1 'polypeptide(L)'
;MNPLNAVLDLVLRRNRSGYVKDFAWRCAGLRTAVVKTDAAWTAELAIPFRSLMAEPPRAGDCWRVNFCRIDRPPGVPRELSSWSPAGRANFHTPERFGTLRFTG
;
A
#
# COMPACT_ATOMS: atom_id res chain seq x y z
N MET A 1 2.18 3.54 6.58
CA MET A 1 1.24 3.89 7.65
C MET A 1 1.59 3.13 8.91
N ASN A 2 1.40 3.70 10.07
CA ASN A 2 1.72 3.09 11.35
C ASN A 2 0.56 3.22 12.36
N PRO A 3 0.66 2.57 13.55
CA PRO A 3 -0.42 2.62 14.55
C PRO A 3 -0.72 4.02 15.13
N LEU A 4 0.13 5.00 14.88
CA LEU A 4 -0.09 6.40 15.26
C LEU A 4 -0.78 7.20 14.15
N ASN A 5 -1.22 6.55 13.09
CA ASN A 5 -1.79 7.14 11.89
C ASN A 5 -0.83 8.07 11.12
N ALA A 6 0.47 7.87 11.27
CA ALA A 6 1.44 8.53 10.41
C ALA A 6 1.49 7.85 9.05
N VAL A 7 1.40 8.64 7.98
CA VAL A 7 1.32 8.15 6.61
C VAL A 7 2.45 8.74 5.78
N LEU A 8 3.09 7.90 5.00
CA LEU A 8 3.96 8.30 3.90
C LEU A 8 3.32 7.82 2.61
N ASP A 9 3.02 8.73 1.73
CA ASP A 9 2.57 8.45 0.38
C ASP A 9 3.63 8.89 -0.63
N LEU A 10 3.80 8.11 -1.66
CA LEU A 10 4.75 8.39 -2.73
C LEU A 10 4.38 7.60 -3.99
N VAL A 11 4.96 7.99 -5.11
CA VAL A 11 4.86 7.23 -6.36
C VAL A 11 6.24 6.69 -6.73
N LEU A 12 6.28 5.44 -7.15
CA LEU A 12 7.43 4.86 -7.83
C LEU A 12 7.17 4.87 -9.34
N ARG A 13 8.04 5.58 -10.07
CA ARG A 13 7.96 5.63 -11.53
C ARG A 13 9.04 4.74 -12.12
N ARG A 14 8.64 3.86 -13.02
CA ARG A 14 9.58 3.01 -13.73
C ARG A 14 10.28 3.78 -14.84
N ASN A 15 11.58 3.62 -14.94
CA ASN A 15 12.40 4.10 -16.03
C ASN A 15 13.34 2.98 -16.54
N ARG A 16 14.25 3.31 -17.46
CA ARG A 16 15.20 2.33 -18.03
C ARG A 16 16.17 1.76 -17.00
N SER A 17 16.43 2.49 -15.92
CA SER A 17 17.39 2.11 -14.86
C SER A 17 16.73 1.47 -13.65
N GLY A 18 15.40 1.30 -13.65
CA GLY A 18 14.62 0.76 -12.53
C GLY A 18 13.50 1.70 -12.09
N TYR A 19 13.37 1.94 -10.78
CA TYR A 19 12.33 2.79 -10.22
C TYR A 19 12.92 4.05 -9.61
N VAL A 20 12.22 5.18 -9.82
CA VAL A 20 12.49 6.45 -9.16
C VAL A 20 11.35 6.72 -8.17
N LYS A 21 11.70 7.05 -6.93
CA LYS A 21 10.74 7.42 -5.89
C LYS A 21 10.42 8.90 -6.00
N ASP A 22 9.14 9.22 -6.21
CA ASP A 22 8.64 10.59 -6.19
C ASP A 22 8.01 10.87 -4.82
N PHE A 23 8.77 11.49 -3.93
CA PHE A 23 8.32 11.88 -2.60
C PHE A 23 7.53 13.18 -2.58
N ALA A 24 7.50 13.92 -3.69
CA ALA A 24 6.71 15.13 -3.81
C ALA A 24 5.24 14.85 -4.12
N TRP A 25 4.95 13.68 -4.68
CA TRP A 25 3.58 13.26 -4.94
C TRP A 25 2.81 13.08 -3.63
N ARG A 26 1.55 13.49 -3.65
CA ARG A 26 0.62 13.30 -2.53
C ARG A 26 -0.69 12.75 -3.06
N CYS A 27 -1.25 11.81 -2.29
CA CYS A 27 -2.58 11.28 -2.57
C CYS A 27 -3.64 12.30 -2.12
N ALA A 28 -4.05 13.17 -3.03
CA ALA A 28 -5.02 14.22 -2.71
C ALA A 28 -6.34 13.63 -2.22
N GLY A 29 -6.82 14.10 -1.08
CA GLY A 29 -8.07 13.63 -0.49
C GLY A 29 -7.98 12.28 0.23
N LEU A 30 -6.79 11.72 0.41
CA LEU A 30 -6.61 10.52 1.24
C LEU A 30 -7.14 10.76 2.65
N ARG A 31 -7.96 9.84 3.13
CA ARG A 31 -8.42 9.82 4.52
C ARG A 31 -8.00 8.52 5.17
N THR A 32 -7.51 8.59 6.39
CA THR A 32 -7.04 7.44 7.15
C THR A 32 -7.56 7.49 8.57
N ALA A 33 -7.78 6.32 9.16
CA ALA A 33 -8.13 6.17 10.56
C ALA A 33 -7.44 4.93 11.13
N VAL A 34 -7.10 4.97 12.40
CA VAL A 34 -6.51 3.86 13.13
C VAL A 34 -7.25 3.65 14.43
N VAL A 35 -7.58 2.39 14.72
CA VAL A 35 -8.08 1.96 16.02
C VAL A 35 -7.09 0.98 16.61
N LYS A 36 -6.71 1.19 17.87
CA LYS A 36 -5.82 0.30 18.62
C LYS A 36 -6.56 -0.39 19.75
N THR A 37 -6.23 -1.65 19.94
CA THR A 37 -6.61 -2.44 21.11
C THR A 37 -5.34 -3.01 21.76
N ASP A 38 -5.46 -3.72 22.88
CA ASP A 38 -4.31 -4.38 23.51
C ASP A 38 -3.71 -5.49 22.62
N ALA A 39 -4.50 -6.07 21.73
CA ALA A 39 -4.10 -7.22 20.90
C ALA A 39 -3.76 -6.85 19.45
N ALA A 40 -4.25 -5.73 18.94
CA ALA A 40 -4.15 -5.42 17.52
C ALA A 40 -4.35 -3.92 17.24
N TRP A 41 -4.05 -3.54 16.01
CA TRP A 41 -4.48 -2.26 15.47
C TRP A 41 -5.10 -2.47 14.09
N THR A 42 -6.09 -1.65 13.78
CA THR A 42 -6.82 -1.69 12.52
C THR A 42 -6.65 -0.36 11.81
N ALA A 43 -6.35 -0.41 10.53
CA ALA A 43 -6.26 0.77 9.69
C ALA A 43 -7.38 0.78 8.65
N GLU A 44 -7.99 1.94 8.46
CA GLU A 44 -8.93 2.20 7.39
C GLU A 44 -8.39 3.31 6.51
N LEU A 45 -8.48 3.12 5.20
CA LEU A 45 -8.02 4.09 4.20
C LEU A 45 -9.14 4.33 3.18
N ALA A 46 -9.43 5.59 2.92
CA ALA A 46 -10.27 5.99 1.81
C ALA A 46 -9.43 6.75 0.79
N ILE A 47 -9.22 6.13 -0.35
CA ILE A 47 -8.34 6.64 -1.41
C ILE A 47 -9.22 7.08 -2.58
N PRO A 48 -9.32 8.39 -2.88
CA PRO A 48 -10.09 8.85 -4.03
C PRO A 48 -9.49 8.33 -5.34
N PHE A 49 -10.31 7.73 -6.18
CA PHE A 49 -9.84 7.20 -7.46
C PHE A 49 -9.13 8.24 -8.31
N ARG A 50 -9.63 9.46 -8.35
CA ARG A 50 -9.04 10.58 -9.10
C ARG A 50 -7.61 10.95 -8.67
N SER A 51 -7.21 10.52 -7.46
CA SER A 51 -5.83 10.74 -6.99
C SER A 51 -4.85 9.72 -7.56
N LEU A 52 -5.36 8.61 -8.07
CA LEU A 52 -4.57 7.52 -8.62
C LEU A 52 -4.61 7.51 -10.15
N MET A 53 -5.72 7.93 -10.73
CA MET A 53 -5.95 7.89 -12.17
C MET A 53 -7.01 8.91 -12.60
N ALA A 54 -7.05 9.22 -13.89
CA ALA A 54 -7.97 10.22 -14.44
C ALA A 54 -9.44 9.78 -14.39
N GLU A 55 -9.69 8.49 -14.62
CA GLU A 55 -11.04 7.93 -14.66
C GLU A 55 -11.21 6.91 -13.52
N PRO A 56 -12.39 6.87 -12.88
CA PRO A 56 -12.67 5.83 -11.89
C PRO A 56 -12.74 4.45 -12.55
N PRO A 57 -12.42 3.38 -11.81
CA PRO A 57 -12.52 2.03 -12.35
C PRO A 57 -13.98 1.68 -12.65
N ARG A 58 -14.17 0.86 -13.68
CA ARG A 58 -15.47 0.33 -14.08
C ARG A 58 -15.59 -1.13 -13.64
N ALA A 59 -16.80 -1.65 -13.60
CA ALA A 59 -17.03 -3.07 -13.36
C ALA A 59 -16.24 -3.93 -14.36
N GLY A 60 -15.49 -4.89 -13.84
CA GLY A 60 -14.60 -5.75 -14.63
C GLY A 60 -13.16 -5.28 -14.68
N ASP A 61 -12.86 -4.04 -14.38
CA ASP A 61 -11.48 -3.57 -14.32
C ASP A 61 -10.70 -4.29 -13.22
N CYS A 62 -9.41 -4.50 -13.46
CA CYS A 62 -8.51 -5.15 -12.52
C CYS A 62 -7.29 -4.27 -12.23
N TRP A 63 -6.97 -4.14 -10.97
CA TRP A 63 -5.74 -3.51 -10.49
C TRP A 63 -4.85 -4.55 -9.84
N ARG A 64 -3.57 -4.25 -9.79
CA ARG A 64 -2.62 -4.98 -8.97
C ARG A 64 -2.49 -4.30 -7.62
N VAL A 65 -2.59 -5.06 -6.55
CA VAL A 65 -2.52 -4.52 -5.18
C VAL A 65 -1.80 -5.51 -4.27
N ASN A 66 -1.15 -4.99 -3.26
CA ASN A 66 -0.65 -5.80 -2.16
C ASN A 66 -0.81 -5.06 -0.83
N PHE A 67 -0.99 -5.80 0.22
CA PHE A 67 -1.01 -5.30 1.59
C PHE A 67 0.18 -5.90 2.32
N CYS A 68 1.05 -5.05 2.85
CA CYS A 68 2.30 -5.46 3.44
C CYS A 68 2.42 -4.92 4.86
N ARG A 69 3.09 -5.68 5.72
CA ARG A 69 3.32 -5.29 7.10
C ARG A 69 4.78 -5.51 7.46
N ILE A 70 5.32 -4.55 8.19
CA ILE A 70 6.61 -4.68 8.84
C ILE A 70 6.36 -4.62 10.34
N ASP A 71 6.69 -5.66 11.05
CA ASP A 71 6.63 -5.72 12.51
C ASP A 71 8.06 -5.69 13.07
N ARG A 72 8.27 -4.85 14.08
CA ARG A 72 9.59 -4.66 14.71
C ARG A 72 9.45 -4.78 16.22
N PRO A 73 9.21 -6.00 16.75
CA PRO A 73 9.13 -6.19 18.20
C PRO A 73 10.48 -5.87 18.84
N PRO A 74 10.49 -5.31 20.07
CA PRO A 74 11.74 -5.08 20.80
C PRO A 74 12.52 -6.38 21.01
N GLY A 75 13.84 -6.36 20.74
CA GLY A 75 14.75 -7.46 21.05
C GLY A 75 14.69 -8.68 20.11
N VAL A 76 13.88 -8.63 19.05
CA VAL A 76 13.80 -9.70 18.03
C VAL A 76 13.94 -9.13 16.63
N PRO A 77 14.31 -9.93 15.62
CA PRO A 77 14.36 -9.48 14.23
C PRO A 77 13.00 -8.98 13.75
N ARG A 78 13.03 -8.00 12.82
CA ARG A 78 11.81 -7.53 12.18
C ARG A 78 11.14 -8.65 11.39
N GLU A 79 9.82 -8.66 11.41
CA GLU A 79 9.00 -9.56 10.64
C GLU A 79 8.40 -8.84 9.44
N LEU A 80 8.48 -9.45 8.27
CA LEU A 80 7.88 -8.96 7.04
C LEU A 80 6.79 -9.92 6.61
N SER A 81 5.60 -9.41 6.35
CA SER A 81 4.49 -10.19 5.83
C SER A 81 3.76 -9.43 4.72
N SER A 82 3.14 -10.17 3.82
CA SER A 82 2.35 -9.61 2.74
C SER A 82 1.16 -10.50 2.40
N TRP A 83 0.07 -9.88 2.00
CA TRP A 83 -1.12 -10.60 1.55
C TRP A 83 -0.83 -11.44 0.31
N SER A 84 -0.14 -10.89 -0.67
CA SER A 84 0.38 -11.64 -1.81
C SER A 84 1.90 -11.82 -1.63
N PRO A 85 2.43 -13.07 -1.58
CA PRO A 85 3.83 -13.29 -1.27
C PRO A 85 4.78 -12.60 -2.26
N ALA A 86 5.64 -11.73 -1.74
CA ALA A 86 6.64 -11.02 -2.54
C ALA A 86 7.80 -11.92 -2.99
N GLY A 87 8.04 -13.02 -2.27
CA GLY A 87 9.13 -13.96 -2.56
C GLY A 87 10.51 -13.48 -2.15
N ARG A 88 10.63 -12.26 -1.60
CA ARG A 88 11.88 -11.65 -1.13
C ARG A 88 11.58 -10.51 -0.17
N ALA A 89 12.58 -10.01 0.54
CA ALA A 89 12.45 -8.94 1.52
C ALA A 89 12.31 -7.54 0.88
N ASN A 90 11.69 -7.45 -0.28
CA ASN A 90 11.39 -6.21 -0.98
C ASN A 90 9.93 -6.22 -1.43
N PHE A 91 9.14 -5.29 -0.90
CA PHE A 91 7.71 -5.17 -1.24
C PHE A 91 7.45 -4.47 -2.57
N HIS A 92 8.45 -3.83 -3.17
CA HIS A 92 8.32 -3.17 -4.48
C HIS A 92 8.45 -4.18 -5.63
N THR A 93 7.54 -5.15 -5.66
CA THR A 93 7.52 -6.26 -6.61
C THR A 93 6.13 -6.36 -7.26
N PRO A 94 5.76 -5.41 -8.15
CA PRO A 94 4.40 -5.37 -8.74
C PRO A 94 4.01 -6.68 -9.45
N GLU A 95 4.98 -7.41 -9.96
CA GLU A 95 4.76 -8.73 -10.58
C GLU A 95 4.25 -9.80 -9.62
N ARG A 96 4.42 -9.57 -8.31
CA ARG A 96 3.92 -10.45 -7.24
C ARG A 96 2.66 -9.95 -6.57
N PHE A 97 2.14 -8.79 -6.98
CA PHE A 97 0.92 -8.24 -6.41
C PHE A 97 -0.28 -9.11 -6.78
N GLY A 98 -1.23 -9.18 -5.88
CA GLY A 98 -2.52 -9.80 -6.13
C GLY A 98 -3.39 -8.97 -7.05
N THR A 99 -4.52 -9.51 -7.43
CA THR A 99 -5.48 -8.85 -8.32
C THR A 99 -6.69 -8.37 -7.52
N LEU A 100 -7.00 -7.08 -7.66
CA LEU A 100 -8.23 -6.47 -7.19
C LEU A 100 -9.15 -6.28 -8.39
N ARG A 101 -10.31 -6.94 -8.38
CA ARG A 101 -11.31 -6.80 -9.43
C ARG A 101 -12.46 -5.93 -8.96
N PHE A 102 -12.83 -4.95 -9.75
CA PHE A 102 -13.99 -4.12 -9.49
C PHE A 102 -15.25 -4.79 -10.00
N THR A 103 -16.28 -4.83 -9.15
CA THR A 103 -17.62 -5.35 -9.49
C THR A 103 -18.63 -4.22 -9.37
N GLY A 104 -19.65 -4.25 -10.17
CA GLY A 104 -20.57 -3.12 -10.20
C GLY A 104 -21.98 -3.44 -9.85
#